data_88d3e0c37b2d2b554cf919b93fe5aa99
#
_entry.id   88d3e0c37b2d2b554cf919b93fe5aa99
#
_cell.length_a   1.000
_cell.length_b   1.000
_cell.length_c   1.000
_cell.angle_alpha   90.00
_cell.angle_beta   90.00
_cell.angle_gamma   90.00
#
_symmetry.space_group_name_H-M   'P 1'
#
loop_
_entity.id
_entity.type
_entity.pdbx_description
1 polymer ?
#
loop_
_entity_poly.entity_id
_entity_poly.type
_entity_poly.pdbx_seq_one_letter_code
_entity_poly.pdbx_strand_id
1 'polypeptide(L)'
;MAEIKIERLVAEVFGGCNYECQMCPQGEGGRDKEFLKQMPFDLFENILDDAKQYGEGIVVNLDGSGEATLNKNFPKYVEAVAKRGFKPLVYTNGLLVKGDYMRKIFDSGLYLCRFSDIGYNREKYKEWMRMDAFDTIIKHAREAKNYVEQQGYNAVVSSYHLILDNNQIDYEIEEYKKNFIEPAGTEAEIWKMHNWSGNLDFEQRNGEVSTCGRPFAPDFTVRAGGIGKHYGAVTPCCQTMGPPNEIPSVLGHMDTQTIEEVINGEGYQNLRKAHKTGDWSLAPYCKECDFRIQDPEVLIWTNNPSHVKKENMRATTFNLDDYK
;
A
#
# COMPACT_ATOMS: atom_id res chain seq x y z
N MET A 1 24.84 -15.44 -4.92
CA MET A 1 23.69 -14.66 -4.39
C MET A 1 22.60 -14.73 -5.43
N ALA A 2 21.34 -14.88 -5.06
CA ALA A 2 20.23 -14.81 -6.02
C ALA A 2 20.22 -13.41 -6.62
N GLU A 3 19.88 -13.30 -7.92
CA GLU A 3 19.73 -12.03 -8.62
C GLU A 3 18.63 -11.19 -7.94
N ILE A 4 18.94 -9.94 -7.62
CA ILE A 4 17.96 -9.02 -7.04
C ILE A 4 17.05 -8.58 -8.17
N LYS A 5 15.75 -8.74 -7.98
CA LYS A 5 14.71 -8.28 -8.91
C LYS A 5 13.72 -7.41 -8.17
N ILE A 6 13.29 -6.31 -8.77
CA ILE A 6 12.24 -5.43 -8.24
C ILE A 6 11.17 -5.25 -9.33
N GLU A 7 9.95 -5.66 -9.01
CA GLU A 7 8.76 -5.44 -9.84
C GLU A 7 7.84 -4.38 -9.23
N ARG A 8 7.88 -4.27 -7.90
CA ARG A 8 7.15 -3.26 -7.14
C ARG A 8 8.04 -2.56 -6.13
N LEU A 9 8.01 -1.24 -6.16
CA LEU A 9 8.64 -0.37 -5.17
C LEU A 9 7.55 0.42 -4.43
N VAL A 10 7.45 0.25 -3.12
CA VAL A 10 6.70 1.21 -2.30
C VAL A 10 7.68 2.28 -1.87
N ALA A 11 7.46 3.51 -2.30
CA ALA A 11 8.28 4.66 -1.97
C ALA A 11 7.39 5.75 -1.39
N GLU A 12 7.10 5.64 -0.09
CA GLU A 12 6.24 6.58 0.63
C GLU A 12 6.82 8.00 0.54
N VAL A 13 6.04 8.92 -0.02
CA VAL A 13 6.50 10.32 -0.19
C VAL A 13 6.13 11.23 0.98
N PHE A 14 5.16 10.81 1.80
CA PHE A 14 4.71 11.57 2.96
C PHE A 14 4.08 10.66 4.02
N GLY A 15 4.61 10.66 5.24
CA GLY A 15 4.15 9.80 6.34
C GLY A 15 2.98 10.36 7.17
N GLY A 16 2.60 11.64 6.99
CA GLY A 16 1.45 12.23 7.66
C GLY A 16 0.12 11.94 6.95
N CYS A 17 -0.98 11.94 7.68
CA CYS A 17 -2.33 11.79 7.13
C CYS A 17 -3.30 12.74 7.80
N ASN A 18 -4.34 13.14 7.09
CA ASN A 18 -5.43 14.00 7.58
C ASN A 18 -6.67 13.20 8.03
N TYR A 19 -6.59 11.86 8.01
CA TYR A 19 -7.61 10.94 8.55
C TYR A 19 -7.05 10.16 9.73
N GLU A 20 -7.96 9.63 10.56
CA GLU A 20 -7.68 8.77 11.71
C GLU A 20 -8.56 7.51 11.63
N CYS A 21 -8.46 6.81 10.50
CA CYS A 21 -9.32 5.67 10.18
C CYS A 21 -9.20 4.55 11.22
N GLN A 22 -10.34 3.96 11.58
CA GLN A 22 -10.42 2.89 12.58
C GLN A 22 -9.62 1.65 12.16
N MET A 23 -9.62 1.31 10.86
CA MET A 23 -8.89 0.15 10.34
C MET A 23 -7.39 0.43 10.09
N CYS A 24 -6.89 1.61 10.40
CA CYS A 24 -5.50 1.96 10.18
C CYS A 24 -4.72 1.95 11.51
N PRO A 25 -3.60 1.23 11.62
CA PRO A 25 -2.83 1.18 12.85
C PRO A 25 -2.34 2.56 13.29
N GLN A 26 -2.16 3.47 12.36
CA GLN A 26 -1.78 4.85 12.65
C GLN A 26 -2.96 5.72 13.11
N GLY A 27 -4.19 5.36 12.78
CA GLY A 27 -5.39 6.02 13.26
C GLY A 27 -5.72 5.61 14.71
N GLU A 28 -5.58 4.33 15.04
CA GLU A 28 -5.85 3.79 16.39
C GLU A 28 -4.66 3.96 17.34
N GLY A 29 -3.46 3.59 16.91
CA GLY A 29 -2.25 3.60 17.73
C GLY A 29 -1.51 4.92 17.76
N GLY A 30 -1.96 5.91 17.00
CA GLY A 30 -1.21 7.15 16.75
C GLY A 30 -0.08 6.94 15.74
N ARG A 31 0.77 7.96 15.60
CA ARG A 31 1.86 7.95 14.61
C ARG A 31 3.19 8.13 15.33
N ASP A 32 4.17 7.29 15.00
CA ASP A 32 5.52 7.51 15.46
C ASP A 32 6.10 8.76 14.75
N LYS A 33 6.66 9.68 15.54
CA LYS A 33 7.22 10.95 15.04
C LYS A 33 8.35 10.73 14.04
N GLU A 34 9.07 9.62 14.15
CA GLU A 34 10.15 9.26 13.25
C GLU A 34 9.69 9.07 11.80
N PHE A 35 8.43 8.72 11.60
CA PHE A 35 7.83 8.49 10.29
C PHE A 35 6.88 9.60 9.82
N LEU A 36 6.61 10.62 10.65
CA LEU A 36 5.83 11.81 10.26
C LEU A 36 6.67 12.80 9.43
N LYS A 37 7.32 12.30 8.39
CA LYS A 37 8.25 13.06 7.56
C LYS A 37 7.80 13.08 6.10
N GLN A 38 8.29 14.06 5.37
CA GLN A 38 8.25 14.06 3.92
C GLN A 38 9.59 13.51 3.41
N MET A 39 9.55 12.60 2.46
CA MET A 39 10.76 12.11 1.80
C MET A 39 11.45 13.28 1.07
N PRO A 40 12.75 13.54 1.29
CA PRO A 40 13.49 14.49 0.49
C PRO A 40 13.45 14.10 -0.99
N PHE A 41 13.21 15.06 -1.87
CA PHE A 41 13.03 14.76 -3.30
C PHE A 41 14.28 14.16 -3.93
N ASP A 42 15.47 14.66 -3.57
CA ASP A 42 16.75 14.14 -4.08
C ASP A 42 16.98 12.69 -3.64
N LEU A 43 16.63 12.35 -2.39
CA LEU A 43 16.67 10.96 -1.93
C LEU A 43 15.70 10.08 -2.71
N PHE A 44 14.49 10.57 -2.97
CA PHE A 44 13.51 9.84 -3.76
C PHE A 44 14.03 9.54 -5.18
N GLU A 45 14.64 10.52 -5.84
CA GLU A 45 15.25 10.33 -7.15
C GLU A 45 16.39 9.28 -7.11
N ASN A 46 17.25 9.35 -6.09
CA ASN A 46 18.33 8.37 -5.92
C ASN A 46 17.79 6.94 -5.72
N ILE A 47 16.70 6.76 -4.96
CA ILE A 47 16.03 5.46 -4.77
C ILE A 47 15.49 4.93 -6.11
N LEU A 48 14.87 5.79 -6.94
CA LEU A 48 14.36 5.39 -8.25
C LEU A 48 15.50 4.99 -9.20
N ASP A 49 16.63 5.73 -9.19
CA ASP A 49 17.78 5.46 -10.02
C ASP A 49 18.50 4.17 -9.60
N ASP A 50 18.57 3.89 -8.30
CA ASP A 50 19.06 2.61 -7.77
C ASP A 50 18.12 1.46 -8.17
N ALA A 51 16.81 1.61 -8.00
CA ALA A 51 15.82 0.60 -8.36
C ALA A 51 15.85 0.21 -9.86
N LYS A 52 16.20 1.14 -10.73
CA LYS A 52 16.28 0.92 -12.18
C LYS A 52 17.27 -0.20 -12.57
N GLN A 53 18.25 -0.49 -11.73
CA GLN A 53 19.23 -1.56 -11.95
C GLN A 53 18.62 -2.96 -11.80
N TYR A 54 17.46 -3.06 -11.12
CA TYR A 54 16.87 -4.33 -10.70
C TYR A 54 15.54 -4.65 -11.40
N GLY A 55 15.05 -3.81 -12.31
CA GLY A 55 13.83 -4.07 -13.07
C GLY A 55 13.45 -2.98 -14.05
N GLU A 56 12.64 -3.37 -15.04
CA GLU A 56 12.02 -2.45 -16.01
C GLU A 56 10.52 -2.32 -15.74
N GLY A 57 9.95 -1.16 -16.03
CA GLY A 57 8.51 -0.92 -15.88
C GLY A 57 7.99 -1.11 -14.45
N ILE A 58 8.85 -0.89 -13.45
CA ILE A 58 8.55 -1.07 -12.03
C ILE A 58 7.27 -0.29 -11.67
N VAL A 59 6.37 -0.95 -10.94
CA VAL A 59 5.22 -0.27 -10.35
C VAL A 59 5.67 0.43 -9.07
N VAL A 60 5.53 1.75 -9.01
CA VAL A 60 5.95 2.55 -7.86
C VAL A 60 4.74 3.08 -7.11
N ASN A 61 4.49 2.50 -5.93
CA ASN A 61 3.50 3.01 -4.99
C ASN A 61 4.07 4.24 -4.28
N LEU A 62 3.40 5.38 -4.40
CA LEU A 62 3.82 6.65 -3.78
C LEU A 62 3.20 6.88 -2.40
N ASP A 63 2.34 5.99 -1.98
CA ASP A 63 1.70 5.92 -0.68
C ASP A 63 2.45 4.98 0.28
N GLY A 64 2.03 5.02 1.53
CA GLY A 64 2.52 4.15 2.59
C GLY A 64 1.59 4.22 3.79
N SER A 65 2.08 4.72 4.90
CA SER A 65 1.29 4.93 6.12
C SER A 65 0.55 6.26 6.16
N GLY A 66 0.95 7.22 5.30
CA GLY A 66 0.40 8.55 5.23
C GLY A 66 -0.55 8.78 4.04
N GLU A 67 -0.97 10.02 3.88
CA GLU A 67 -1.73 10.49 2.72
C GLU A 67 -0.78 11.28 1.78
N ALA A 68 -0.38 10.65 0.70
CA ALA A 68 0.62 11.21 -0.24
C ALA A 68 0.19 12.56 -0.83
N THR A 69 -1.11 12.77 -1.06
CA THR A 69 -1.64 14.00 -1.66
C THR A 69 -1.57 15.23 -0.75
N LEU A 70 -1.24 15.07 0.53
CA LEU A 70 -0.90 16.19 1.43
C LEU A 70 0.44 16.84 1.08
N ASN A 71 1.33 16.11 0.40
CA ASN A 71 2.52 16.69 -0.16
C ASN A 71 2.17 17.57 -1.36
N LYS A 72 2.28 18.90 -1.22
CA LYS A 72 1.95 19.85 -2.28
C LYS A 72 2.76 19.66 -3.57
N ASN A 73 3.91 19.01 -3.47
CA ASN A 73 4.78 18.67 -4.59
C ASN A 73 4.51 17.25 -5.13
N PHE A 74 3.46 16.56 -4.70
CA PHE A 74 3.14 15.20 -5.10
C PHE A 74 3.19 15.00 -6.64
N PRO A 75 2.66 15.92 -7.49
CA PRO A 75 2.79 15.78 -8.94
C PRO A 75 4.24 15.67 -9.42
N LYS A 76 5.20 16.33 -8.74
CA LYS A 76 6.63 16.23 -9.07
C LYS A 76 7.19 14.84 -8.81
N TYR A 77 6.75 14.16 -7.76
CA TYR A 77 7.12 12.77 -7.47
C TYR A 77 6.52 11.81 -8.50
N VAL A 78 5.25 12.01 -8.88
CA VAL A 78 4.60 11.25 -9.97
C VAL A 78 5.40 11.39 -11.28
N GLU A 79 5.75 12.63 -11.67
CA GLU A 79 6.51 12.91 -12.89
C GLU A 79 7.89 12.24 -12.88
N ALA A 80 8.59 12.25 -11.73
CA ALA A 80 9.90 11.63 -11.58
C ALA A 80 9.86 10.11 -11.83
N VAL A 81 8.80 9.44 -11.38
CA VAL A 81 8.54 8.01 -11.65
C VAL A 81 8.25 7.78 -13.12
N ALA A 82 7.31 8.54 -13.70
CA ALA A 82 6.89 8.38 -15.09
C ALA A 82 8.03 8.63 -16.09
N LYS A 83 8.88 9.64 -15.84
CA LYS A 83 10.07 9.95 -16.67
C LYS A 83 11.10 8.82 -16.73
N ARG A 84 11.12 7.93 -15.73
CA ARG A 84 12.00 6.74 -15.70
C ARG A 84 11.40 5.52 -16.39
N GLY A 85 10.19 5.65 -16.98
CA GLY A 85 9.46 4.54 -17.59
C GLY A 85 8.80 3.61 -16.55
N PHE A 86 8.73 4.02 -15.30
CA PHE A 86 8.03 3.31 -14.23
C PHE A 86 6.55 3.70 -14.20
N LYS A 87 5.74 2.92 -13.49
CA LYS A 87 4.30 3.11 -13.38
C LYS A 87 3.92 3.68 -12.01
N PRO A 88 3.72 5.02 -11.87
CA PRO A 88 3.35 5.61 -10.60
C PRO A 88 1.91 5.27 -10.23
N LEU A 89 1.73 4.84 -8.99
CA LEU A 89 0.42 4.53 -8.44
C LEU A 89 0.28 5.14 -7.04
N VAL A 90 -0.95 5.49 -6.65
CA VAL A 90 -1.26 5.98 -5.32
C VAL A 90 -2.56 5.38 -4.79
N TYR A 91 -2.55 4.98 -3.52
CA TYR A 91 -3.74 4.82 -2.70
C TYR A 91 -3.95 6.13 -1.93
N THR A 92 -5.16 6.66 -1.94
CA THR A 92 -5.48 7.96 -1.35
C THR A 92 -6.86 7.94 -0.71
N ASN A 93 -7.06 8.69 0.37
CA ASN A 93 -8.40 8.96 0.89
C ASN A 93 -9.24 9.88 -0.03
N GLY A 94 -8.65 10.40 -1.09
CA GLY A 94 -9.32 11.13 -2.16
C GLY A 94 -9.76 12.56 -1.83
N LEU A 95 -9.60 13.03 -0.59
CA LEU A 95 -10.14 14.34 -0.18
C LEU A 95 -9.52 15.52 -0.96
N LEU A 96 -8.25 15.40 -1.33
CA LEU A 96 -7.52 16.42 -2.07
C LEU A 96 -7.44 16.16 -3.58
N VAL A 97 -7.90 15.02 -4.07
CA VAL A 97 -7.89 14.65 -5.51
C VAL A 97 -9.04 15.35 -6.23
N LYS A 98 -8.92 16.67 -6.44
CA LYS A 98 -9.95 17.52 -7.02
C LYS A 98 -9.38 18.70 -7.81
N GLY A 99 -10.18 19.24 -8.73
CA GLY A 99 -9.89 20.48 -9.45
C GLY A 99 -8.52 20.46 -10.15
N ASP A 100 -7.81 21.59 -10.11
CA ASP A 100 -6.50 21.73 -10.75
C ASP A 100 -5.42 20.81 -10.17
N TYR A 101 -5.52 20.47 -8.88
CA TYR A 101 -4.55 19.57 -8.27
C TYR A 101 -4.69 18.15 -8.80
N MET A 102 -5.92 17.65 -8.92
CA MET A 102 -6.20 16.36 -9.57
C MET A 102 -5.69 16.34 -11.01
N ARG A 103 -5.97 17.39 -11.81
CA ARG A 103 -5.47 17.49 -13.19
C ARG A 103 -3.95 17.39 -13.23
N LYS A 104 -3.24 18.18 -12.43
CA LYS A 104 -1.76 18.13 -12.36
C LYS A 104 -1.21 16.75 -12.01
N ILE A 105 -1.89 15.99 -11.13
CA ILE A 105 -1.48 14.64 -10.77
C ILE A 105 -1.53 13.71 -12.00
N PHE A 106 -2.64 13.72 -12.75
CA PHE A 106 -2.78 12.88 -13.95
C PHE A 106 -1.90 13.37 -15.11
N ASP A 107 -1.78 14.68 -15.33
CA ASP A 107 -0.92 15.28 -16.35
C ASP A 107 0.57 14.95 -16.11
N SER A 108 0.96 14.68 -14.84
CA SER A 108 2.30 14.22 -14.49
C SER A 108 2.55 12.74 -14.80
N GLY A 109 1.56 12.01 -15.33
CA GLY A 109 1.70 10.63 -15.78
C GLY A 109 1.30 9.59 -14.76
N LEU A 110 0.42 9.90 -13.80
CA LEU A 110 -0.10 8.90 -12.87
C LEU A 110 -0.76 7.74 -13.63
N TYR A 111 -0.30 6.50 -13.33
CA TYR A 111 -0.81 5.29 -13.95
C TYR A 111 -2.07 4.75 -13.25
N LEU A 112 -2.12 4.79 -11.91
CA LEU A 112 -3.29 4.34 -11.15
C LEU A 112 -3.53 5.25 -9.95
N CYS A 113 -4.77 5.74 -9.82
CA CYS A 113 -5.29 6.42 -8.64
C CYS A 113 -6.35 5.55 -7.99
N ARG A 114 -6.07 5.07 -6.77
CA ARG A 114 -6.99 4.22 -6.04
C ARG A 114 -7.52 4.92 -4.81
N PHE A 115 -8.82 5.16 -4.80
CA PHE A 115 -9.52 5.76 -3.68
C PHE A 115 -9.74 4.70 -2.60
N SER A 116 -9.20 4.93 -1.40
CA SER A 116 -9.43 4.11 -0.22
C SER A 116 -10.68 4.60 0.50
N ASP A 117 -11.79 3.92 0.29
CA ASP A 117 -13.11 4.31 0.80
C ASP A 117 -13.74 3.14 1.55
N ILE A 118 -13.29 2.97 2.79
CA ILE A 118 -13.72 1.87 3.64
C ILE A 118 -15.06 2.19 4.30
N GLY A 119 -16.09 1.50 3.83
CA GLY A 119 -17.48 1.67 4.25
C GLY A 119 -18.43 1.61 3.04
N TYR A 120 -19.34 0.65 3.05
CA TYR A 120 -20.26 0.37 1.93
C TYR A 120 -21.43 1.37 1.79
N ASN A 121 -21.54 2.33 2.73
CA ASN A 121 -22.46 3.46 2.70
C ASN A 121 -21.92 4.63 3.54
N ARG A 122 -22.61 5.79 3.53
CA ARG A 122 -22.18 7.00 4.23
C ARG A 122 -21.99 6.79 5.74
N GLU A 123 -22.88 6.03 6.39
CA GLU A 123 -22.81 5.77 7.82
C GLU A 123 -21.57 4.94 8.16
N LYS A 124 -21.35 3.83 7.46
CA LYS A 124 -20.21 2.97 7.64
C LYS A 124 -18.90 3.64 7.24
N TYR A 125 -18.90 4.44 6.18
CA TYR A 125 -17.73 5.25 5.83
C TYR A 125 -17.36 6.21 6.96
N LYS A 126 -18.35 6.95 7.50
CA LYS A 126 -18.12 7.88 8.61
C LYS A 126 -17.61 7.18 9.87
N GLU A 127 -18.14 5.99 10.18
CA GLU A 127 -17.69 5.17 11.29
C GLU A 127 -16.22 4.74 11.11
N TRP A 128 -15.89 4.15 9.98
CA TRP A 128 -14.59 3.52 9.76
C TRP A 128 -13.50 4.49 9.31
N MET A 129 -13.82 5.44 8.46
CA MET A 129 -12.87 6.48 8.03
C MET A 129 -12.79 7.66 9.00
N ARG A 130 -13.70 7.72 9.99
CA ARG A 130 -13.82 8.83 10.97
C ARG A 130 -13.92 10.20 10.33
N MET A 131 -14.53 10.25 9.14
CA MET A 131 -14.70 11.45 8.34
C MET A 131 -16.06 11.41 7.63
N ASP A 132 -16.83 12.52 7.68
CA ASP A 132 -18.09 12.63 6.95
C ASP A 132 -17.84 13.20 5.54
N ALA A 133 -17.28 12.38 4.66
CA ALA A 133 -16.87 12.80 3.32
C ALA A 133 -17.32 11.87 2.18
N PHE A 134 -18.16 10.87 2.45
CA PHE A 134 -18.54 9.82 1.50
C PHE A 134 -18.98 10.37 0.13
N ASP A 135 -19.98 11.24 0.10
CA ASP A 135 -20.49 11.83 -1.15
C ASP A 135 -19.44 12.70 -1.86
N THR A 136 -18.55 13.33 -1.07
CA THR A 136 -17.44 14.14 -1.61
C THR A 136 -16.44 13.25 -2.33
N ILE A 137 -16.11 12.10 -1.76
CA ILE A 137 -15.14 11.16 -2.37
C ILE A 137 -15.71 10.53 -3.64
N ILE A 138 -17.00 10.15 -3.64
CA ILE A 138 -17.69 9.69 -4.86
C ILE A 138 -17.58 10.73 -5.97
N LYS A 139 -17.85 12.00 -5.65
CA LYS A 139 -17.74 13.11 -6.61
C LYS A 139 -16.31 13.24 -7.14
N HIS A 140 -15.30 13.22 -6.27
CA HIS A 140 -13.90 13.36 -6.67
C HIS A 140 -13.43 12.18 -7.54
N ALA A 141 -13.82 10.95 -7.20
CA ALA A 141 -13.51 9.76 -7.98
C ALA A 141 -14.12 9.83 -9.39
N ARG A 142 -15.40 10.25 -9.48
CA ARG A 142 -16.07 10.46 -10.77
C ARG A 142 -15.43 11.56 -11.60
N GLU A 143 -15.07 12.70 -11.00
CA GLU A 143 -14.40 13.80 -11.69
C GLU A 143 -13.01 13.36 -12.21
N ALA A 144 -12.26 12.61 -11.42
CA ALA A 144 -10.97 12.05 -11.82
C ALA A 144 -11.11 11.09 -13.01
N LYS A 145 -12.08 10.15 -12.94
CA LYS A 145 -12.38 9.22 -14.03
C LYS A 145 -12.75 9.94 -15.32
N ASN A 146 -13.68 10.88 -15.24
CA ASN A 146 -14.11 11.65 -16.39
C ASN A 146 -12.96 12.44 -17.02
N TYR A 147 -12.07 13.01 -16.20
CA TYR A 147 -10.89 13.72 -16.69
C TYR A 147 -9.94 12.79 -17.45
N VAL A 148 -9.62 11.64 -16.89
CA VAL A 148 -8.75 10.62 -17.52
C VAL A 148 -9.33 10.20 -18.88
N GLU A 149 -10.63 9.91 -18.95
CA GLU A 149 -11.31 9.52 -20.18
C GLU A 149 -11.32 10.65 -21.23
N GLN A 150 -11.60 11.90 -20.84
CA GLN A 150 -11.61 13.07 -21.71
C GLN A 150 -10.23 13.38 -22.31
N GLN A 151 -9.16 13.16 -21.53
CA GLN A 151 -7.79 13.36 -22.00
C GLN A 151 -7.25 12.16 -22.80
N GLY A 152 -7.93 11.01 -22.79
CA GLY A 152 -7.46 9.78 -23.42
C GLY A 152 -6.21 9.20 -22.72
N TYR A 153 -6.04 9.44 -21.41
CA TYR A 153 -4.91 8.92 -20.66
C TYR A 153 -5.04 7.42 -20.43
N ASN A 154 -3.93 6.71 -20.55
CA ASN A 154 -3.84 5.30 -20.16
C ASN A 154 -3.64 5.19 -18.63
N ALA A 155 -4.59 5.72 -17.89
CA ALA A 155 -4.58 5.72 -16.43
C ALA A 155 -5.86 5.06 -15.90
N VAL A 156 -5.75 4.41 -14.73
CA VAL A 156 -6.87 3.75 -14.06
C VAL A 156 -7.30 4.56 -12.85
N VAL A 157 -8.60 4.78 -12.72
CA VAL A 157 -9.22 5.30 -11.50
C VAL A 157 -10.05 4.19 -10.88
N SER A 158 -9.67 3.75 -9.70
CA SER A 158 -10.32 2.64 -9.00
C SER A 158 -10.66 2.99 -7.56
N SER A 159 -11.51 2.18 -6.95
CA SER A 159 -11.83 2.24 -5.54
C SER A 159 -11.40 0.97 -4.80
N TYR A 160 -11.26 1.07 -3.49
CA TYR A 160 -10.77 -0.01 -2.64
C TYR A 160 -11.57 -0.06 -1.35
N HIS A 161 -12.19 -1.20 -1.09
CA HIS A 161 -12.97 -1.44 0.12
C HIS A 161 -12.44 -2.67 0.87
N LEU A 162 -12.58 -2.66 2.18
CA LEU A 162 -12.31 -3.80 3.06
C LEU A 162 -13.62 -4.29 3.66
N ILE A 163 -13.88 -5.59 3.62
CA ILE A 163 -15.04 -6.21 4.28
C ILE A 163 -14.98 -5.91 5.78
N LEU A 164 -16.05 -5.39 6.30
CA LEU A 164 -16.19 -4.97 7.71
C LEU A 164 -16.71 -6.10 8.60
N ASP A 165 -17.58 -6.97 8.04
CA ASP A 165 -18.17 -8.12 8.73
C ASP A 165 -18.14 -9.35 7.83
N ASN A 166 -17.31 -10.34 8.18
CA ASN A 166 -17.18 -11.58 7.42
C ASN A 166 -18.48 -12.40 7.32
N ASN A 167 -19.49 -12.11 8.15
CA ASN A 167 -20.80 -12.76 8.08
C ASN A 167 -21.76 -12.07 7.08
N GLN A 168 -21.39 -10.91 6.54
CA GLN A 168 -22.22 -10.10 5.66
C GLN A 168 -21.56 -9.77 4.31
N ILE A 169 -20.61 -10.58 3.87
CA ILE A 169 -19.78 -10.32 2.67
C ILE A 169 -20.63 -9.95 1.45
N ASP A 170 -21.60 -10.81 1.08
CA ASP A 170 -22.43 -10.57 -0.11
C ASP A 170 -23.26 -9.29 0.00
N TYR A 171 -23.79 -9.02 1.20
CA TYR A 171 -24.54 -7.78 1.46
C TYR A 171 -23.65 -6.55 1.33
N GLU A 172 -22.45 -6.57 1.91
CA GLU A 172 -21.51 -5.46 1.81
C GLU A 172 -21.06 -5.20 0.37
N ILE A 173 -20.82 -6.26 -0.41
CA ILE A 173 -20.47 -6.13 -1.83
C ILE A 173 -21.60 -5.42 -2.60
N GLU A 174 -22.85 -5.86 -2.44
CA GLU A 174 -23.99 -5.27 -3.18
C GLU A 174 -24.26 -3.83 -2.74
N GLU A 175 -24.18 -3.52 -1.45
CA GLU A 175 -24.33 -2.15 -0.95
C GLU A 175 -23.20 -1.24 -1.43
N TYR A 176 -21.95 -1.73 -1.45
CA TYR A 176 -20.81 -0.96 -1.95
C TYR A 176 -20.90 -0.69 -3.46
N LYS A 177 -21.32 -1.68 -4.24
CA LYS A 177 -21.59 -1.50 -5.67
C LYS A 177 -22.59 -0.38 -5.90
N LYS A 178 -23.76 -0.45 -5.25
CA LYS A 178 -24.87 0.48 -5.40
C LYS A 178 -24.52 1.90 -4.92
N ASN A 179 -23.85 2.01 -3.75
CA ASN A 179 -23.66 3.29 -3.07
C ASN A 179 -22.37 4.01 -3.47
N PHE A 180 -21.34 3.27 -3.94
CA PHE A 180 -20.06 3.87 -4.34
C PHE A 180 -19.69 3.60 -5.80
N ILE A 181 -19.58 2.33 -6.22
CA ILE A 181 -19.03 1.97 -7.53
C ILE A 181 -19.87 2.53 -8.67
N GLU A 182 -21.17 2.28 -8.67
CA GLU A 182 -22.09 2.77 -9.71
C GLU A 182 -22.13 4.31 -9.76
N PRO A 183 -22.31 5.02 -8.62
CA PRO A 183 -22.27 6.48 -8.63
C PRO A 183 -20.92 7.08 -9.03
N ALA A 184 -19.79 6.50 -8.65
CA ALA A 184 -18.46 6.97 -9.03
C ALA A 184 -18.08 6.56 -10.47
N GLY A 185 -18.62 5.44 -10.95
CA GLY A 185 -18.29 4.84 -12.25
C GLY A 185 -16.89 4.26 -12.32
N THR A 186 -16.27 3.87 -11.20
CA THR A 186 -14.90 3.42 -11.12
C THR A 186 -14.78 1.90 -11.21
N GLU A 187 -13.58 1.42 -11.54
CA GLU A 187 -13.19 0.06 -11.18
C GLU A 187 -13.09 -0.07 -9.66
N ALA A 188 -13.20 -1.28 -9.14
CA ALA A 188 -13.12 -1.50 -7.70
C ALA A 188 -12.51 -2.85 -7.32
N GLU A 189 -11.92 -2.89 -6.14
CA GLU A 189 -11.46 -4.08 -5.46
C GLU A 189 -12.00 -4.13 -4.04
N ILE A 190 -12.54 -5.28 -3.65
CA ILE A 190 -13.04 -5.53 -2.29
C ILE A 190 -12.23 -6.66 -1.69
N TRP A 191 -11.58 -6.39 -0.58
CA TRP A 191 -10.65 -7.30 0.09
C TRP A 191 -11.14 -7.64 1.49
N LYS A 192 -10.68 -8.77 2.04
CA LYS A 192 -10.82 -9.04 3.48
C LYS A 192 -9.99 -8.07 4.31
N MET A 193 -10.52 -7.71 5.47
CA MET A 193 -9.78 -6.97 6.49
C MET A 193 -8.55 -7.76 6.93
N HIS A 194 -7.53 -7.08 7.39
CA HIS A 194 -6.29 -7.67 7.91
C HIS A 194 -5.83 -6.97 9.19
N ASN A 195 -5.02 -7.66 10.00
CA ASN A 195 -4.65 -7.18 11.34
C ASN A 195 -3.40 -6.29 11.39
N TRP A 196 -2.86 -5.86 10.24
CA TRP A 196 -1.67 -5.01 10.17
C TRP A 196 -0.51 -5.57 11.01
N SER A 197 -0.12 -6.82 10.75
CA SER A 197 0.98 -7.49 11.45
C SER A 197 0.75 -7.62 12.96
N GLY A 198 -0.49 -7.82 13.39
CA GLY A 198 -0.88 -7.94 14.79
C GLY A 198 -1.07 -6.60 15.51
N ASN A 199 -1.07 -5.47 14.79
CA ASN A 199 -1.28 -4.15 15.40
C ASN A 199 -2.75 -3.87 15.76
N LEU A 200 -3.68 -4.50 15.04
CA LEU A 200 -5.12 -4.31 15.23
C LEU A 200 -5.82 -5.65 15.50
N ASP A 201 -6.78 -5.61 16.41
CA ASP A 201 -7.59 -6.77 16.78
C ASP A 201 -8.86 -6.83 15.93
N PHE A 202 -8.71 -7.26 14.69
CA PHE A 202 -9.83 -7.59 13.82
C PHE A 202 -10.08 -9.09 13.82
N GLU A 203 -11.31 -9.51 13.48
CA GLU A 203 -11.64 -10.91 13.26
C GLU A 203 -10.67 -11.50 12.23
N GLN A 204 -9.82 -12.39 12.72
CA GLN A 204 -8.74 -12.96 11.94
C GLN A 204 -9.27 -13.93 10.90
N ARG A 205 -8.50 -14.08 9.83
CA ARG A 205 -8.75 -15.13 8.85
C ARG A 205 -8.60 -16.49 9.50
N ASN A 206 -9.53 -17.39 9.18
CA ASN A 206 -9.43 -18.78 9.59
C ASN A 206 -8.54 -19.52 8.60
N GLY A 207 -7.61 -20.33 9.09
CA GLY A 207 -6.75 -21.14 8.25
C GLY A 207 -5.50 -21.63 8.96
N GLU A 208 -4.74 -22.48 8.27
CA GLU A 208 -3.45 -22.96 8.76
C GLU A 208 -2.41 -21.85 8.74
N VAL A 209 -1.70 -21.69 9.85
CA VAL A 209 -0.61 -20.70 9.95
C VAL A 209 0.63 -21.27 9.27
N SER A 210 1.13 -20.55 8.29
CA SER A 210 2.34 -20.92 7.56
C SER A 210 3.35 -19.76 7.51
N THR A 211 3.91 -19.51 6.36
CA THR A 211 4.82 -18.39 6.12
C THR A 211 4.23 -17.43 5.08
N CYS A 212 4.82 -16.25 4.96
CA CYS A 212 4.45 -15.23 3.98
C CYS A 212 5.53 -15.11 2.90
N GLY A 213 5.13 -14.96 1.63
CA GLY A 213 6.02 -14.81 0.49
C GLY A 213 6.71 -13.45 0.36
N ARG A 214 6.22 -12.41 1.03
CA ARG A 214 6.70 -11.04 0.85
C ARG A 214 8.21 -10.83 1.06
N PRO A 215 8.88 -11.49 2.04
CA PRO A 215 10.33 -11.35 2.20
C PRO A 215 11.18 -11.87 1.02
N PHE A 216 10.54 -12.62 0.13
CA PHE A 216 11.18 -13.26 -1.03
C PHE A 216 10.62 -12.73 -2.36
N ALA A 217 9.52 -11.98 -2.32
CA ALA A 217 8.89 -11.37 -3.49
C ALA A 217 9.78 -10.26 -4.07
N PRO A 218 9.63 -9.90 -5.35
CA PRO A 218 10.31 -8.79 -5.99
C PRO A 218 9.72 -7.43 -5.57
N ASP A 219 9.38 -7.28 -4.30
CA ASP A 219 8.80 -6.10 -3.68
C ASP A 219 9.82 -5.44 -2.74
N PHE A 220 9.94 -4.12 -2.79
CA PHE A 220 10.81 -3.35 -1.90
C PHE A 220 10.04 -2.18 -1.31
N THR A 221 10.09 -2.01 0.02
CA THR A 221 9.25 -1.02 0.72
C THR A 221 10.11 -0.01 1.46
N VAL A 222 9.97 1.26 1.09
CA VAL A 222 10.69 2.40 1.64
C VAL A 222 9.70 3.41 2.22
N ARG A 223 9.93 3.80 3.49
CA ARG A 223 9.15 4.82 4.20
C ARG A 223 9.73 6.22 3.95
N ALA A 224 8.89 7.25 4.03
CA ALA A 224 9.35 8.64 3.93
C ALA A 224 10.30 9.03 5.07
N GLY A 225 9.98 8.59 6.28
CA GLY A 225 10.79 8.80 7.48
C GLY A 225 11.81 7.71 7.73
N GLY A 226 12.44 7.79 8.90
CA GLY A 226 13.41 6.85 9.40
C GLY A 226 13.86 7.21 10.80
N ILE A 227 14.52 6.31 11.50
CA ILE A 227 14.89 6.45 12.91
C ILE A 227 15.85 7.65 13.11
N GLY A 228 15.54 8.49 14.07
CA GLY A 228 16.34 9.67 14.40
C GLY A 228 16.41 10.67 13.24
N LYS A 229 17.61 10.98 12.77
CA LYS A 229 17.84 11.92 11.65
C LYS A 229 17.66 11.29 10.26
N HIS A 230 17.52 9.97 10.17
CA HIS A 230 17.48 9.24 8.91
C HIS A 230 16.15 9.40 8.17
N TYR A 231 16.20 9.11 6.88
CA TYR A 231 15.08 9.05 5.94
C TYR A 231 15.14 7.75 5.13
N GLY A 232 14.05 7.40 4.49
CA GLY A 232 14.02 6.24 3.63
C GLY A 232 14.19 4.93 4.38
N ALA A 233 13.52 4.78 5.56
CA ALA A 233 13.55 3.53 6.30
C ALA A 233 12.97 2.38 5.45
N VAL A 234 13.71 1.31 5.31
CA VAL A 234 13.27 0.10 4.61
C VAL A 234 12.56 -0.82 5.60
N THR A 235 11.37 -1.30 5.25
CA THR A 235 10.57 -2.21 6.07
C THR A 235 10.24 -3.48 5.27
N PRO A 236 9.91 -4.61 5.94
CA PRO A 236 9.60 -5.88 5.27
C PRO A 236 8.46 -5.79 4.25
N CYS A 237 7.45 -4.97 4.57
CA CYS A 237 6.28 -4.76 3.74
C CYS A 237 5.39 -3.64 4.32
N CYS A 238 4.30 -3.30 3.63
CA CYS A 238 3.33 -2.31 4.09
C CYS A 238 2.55 -2.70 5.36
N GLN A 239 2.54 -3.97 5.77
CA GLN A 239 1.77 -4.41 6.95
C GLN A 239 2.43 -4.02 8.28
N THR A 240 3.74 -3.76 8.30
CA THR A 240 4.47 -3.37 9.51
C THR A 240 4.48 -1.86 9.77
N MET A 241 3.68 -1.12 9.02
CA MET A 241 3.58 0.34 9.08
C MET A 241 2.66 0.80 10.22
N GLY A 242 3.13 0.76 11.43
CA GLY A 242 2.41 1.27 12.61
C GLY A 242 2.96 0.75 13.92
N PRO A 243 2.76 1.52 15.03
CA PRO A 243 3.16 1.07 16.35
C PRO A 243 2.42 -0.22 16.75
N PRO A 244 3.04 -1.13 17.52
CA PRO A 244 4.42 -1.05 18.02
C PRO A 244 5.48 -1.61 17.05
N ASN A 245 5.10 -2.11 15.88
CA ASN A 245 5.98 -2.85 14.97
C ASN A 245 6.85 -1.93 14.09
N GLU A 246 6.49 -0.66 13.96
CA GLU A 246 7.07 0.27 12.99
C GLU A 246 8.59 0.41 13.15
N ILE A 247 9.07 0.75 14.35
CA ILE A 247 10.51 0.87 14.62
C ILE A 247 11.24 -0.46 14.58
N PRO A 248 10.77 -1.53 15.25
CA PRO A 248 11.45 -2.83 15.20
C PRO A 248 11.55 -3.45 13.82
N SER A 249 10.69 -3.06 12.87
CA SER A 249 10.69 -3.59 11.51
C SER A 249 11.65 -2.87 10.56
N VAL A 250 12.39 -1.86 11.00
CA VAL A 250 13.35 -1.15 10.14
C VAL A 250 14.54 -2.03 9.84
N LEU A 251 14.76 -2.34 8.56
CA LEU A 251 15.82 -3.22 8.06
C LEU A 251 17.05 -2.45 7.57
N GLY A 252 16.92 -1.15 7.32
CA GLY A 252 17.97 -0.26 6.84
C GLY A 252 17.41 1.12 6.48
N HIS A 253 18.27 2.01 5.94
CA HIS A 253 17.89 3.37 5.55
C HIS A 253 18.51 3.76 4.22
N MET A 254 17.69 4.20 3.27
CA MET A 254 18.13 4.53 1.91
C MET A 254 18.94 5.83 1.81
N ASP A 255 18.95 6.67 2.85
CA ASP A 255 19.82 7.86 2.91
C ASP A 255 21.30 7.53 3.19
N THR A 256 21.59 6.28 3.55
CA THR A 256 22.95 5.80 3.87
C THR A 256 23.32 4.48 3.21
N GLN A 257 22.38 3.79 2.57
CA GLN A 257 22.56 2.46 2.00
C GLN A 257 21.91 2.38 0.60
N THR A 258 22.43 1.50 -0.23
CA THR A 258 21.80 1.08 -1.50
C THR A 258 20.77 -0.03 -1.27
N ILE A 259 19.92 -0.29 -2.26
CA ILE A 259 18.99 -1.42 -2.25
C ILE A 259 19.73 -2.75 -2.03
N GLU A 260 20.85 -2.95 -2.71
CA GLU A 260 21.68 -4.17 -2.59
C GLU A 260 22.22 -4.34 -1.18
N GLU A 261 22.76 -3.28 -0.57
CA GLU A 261 23.29 -3.33 0.80
C GLU A 261 22.20 -3.66 1.82
N VAL A 262 20.98 -3.11 1.66
CA VAL A 262 19.87 -3.42 2.56
C VAL A 262 19.37 -4.86 2.37
N ILE A 263 19.15 -5.30 1.12
CA ILE A 263 18.66 -6.66 0.83
C ILE A 263 19.64 -7.74 1.28
N ASN A 264 20.96 -7.49 1.20
CA ASN A 264 21.99 -8.39 1.66
C ASN A 264 22.39 -8.18 3.13
N GLY A 265 21.83 -7.15 3.77
CA GLY A 265 22.08 -6.82 5.17
C GLY A 265 21.46 -7.81 6.16
N GLU A 266 21.94 -7.75 7.40
CA GLU A 266 21.51 -8.65 8.49
C GLU A 266 20.02 -8.65 8.72
N GLY A 267 19.36 -7.48 8.63
CA GLY A 267 17.92 -7.33 8.83
C GLY A 267 17.09 -8.19 7.85
N TYR A 268 17.41 -8.13 6.55
CA TYR A 268 16.75 -8.97 5.55
C TYR A 268 17.12 -10.45 5.68
N GLN A 269 18.36 -10.77 6.03
CA GLN A 269 18.79 -12.16 6.27
C GLN A 269 18.02 -12.78 7.45
N ASN A 270 17.89 -12.04 8.56
CA ASN A 270 17.12 -12.47 9.72
C ASN A 270 15.64 -12.63 9.41
N LEU A 271 15.05 -11.68 8.67
CA LEU A 271 13.67 -11.76 8.19
C LEU A 271 13.44 -13.05 7.36
N ARG A 272 14.25 -13.28 6.35
CA ARG A 272 14.15 -14.49 5.51
C ARG A 272 14.37 -15.78 6.29
N LYS A 273 15.32 -15.78 7.22
CA LYS A 273 15.58 -16.91 8.11
C LYS A 273 14.38 -17.20 9.00
N ALA A 274 13.76 -16.17 9.61
CA ALA A 274 12.55 -16.34 10.41
C ALA A 274 11.43 -17.06 9.63
N HIS A 275 11.19 -16.62 8.38
CA HIS A 275 10.17 -17.20 7.51
C HIS A 275 10.49 -18.62 7.02
N LYS A 276 11.79 -18.98 6.93
CA LYS A 276 12.23 -20.35 6.55
C LYS A 276 12.21 -21.32 7.72
N THR A 277 12.49 -20.85 8.93
CA THR A 277 12.70 -21.73 10.10
C THR A 277 11.56 -21.70 11.12
N GLY A 278 10.69 -20.68 11.03
CA GLY A 278 9.66 -20.41 12.06
C GLY A 278 10.22 -19.78 13.35
N ASP A 279 11.49 -19.36 13.35
CA ASP A 279 12.08 -18.65 14.48
C ASP A 279 11.72 -17.17 14.47
N TRP A 280 10.58 -16.86 15.03
CA TRP A 280 10.03 -15.49 15.07
C TRP A 280 10.80 -14.55 16.02
N SER A 281 11.77 -15.02 16.77
CA SER A 281 12.67 -14.13 17.53
C SER A 281 13.49 -13.23 16.61
N LEU A 282 13.75 -13.67 15.39
CA LEU A 282 14.49 -12.94 14.34
C LEU A 282 13.64 -11.88 13.61
N ALA A 283 12.30 -12.03 13.60
CA ALA A 283 11.37 -11.09 13.00
C ALA A 283 10.04 -11.04 13.81
N PRO A 284 10.07 -10.52 15.05
CA PRO A 284 8.94 -10.57 15.97
C PRO A 284 7.72 -9.82 15.44
N TYR A 285 7.91 -8.80 14.61
CA TYR A 285 6.86 -8.03 13.95
C TYR A 285 6.06 -8.83 12.91
N CYS A 286 6.53 -10.00 12.50
CA CYS A 286 5.78 -10.89 11.60
C CYS A 286 5.01 -11.99 12.35
N LYS A 287 5.26 -12.18 13.65
CA LYS A 287 4.75 -13.33 14.42
C LYS A 287 3.23 -13.43 14.44
N GLU A 288 2.55 -12.32 14.66
CA GLU A 288 1.08 -12.27 14.78
C GLU A 288 0.38 -11.79 13.49
N CYS A 289 1.13 -11.71 12.37
CA CYS A 289 0.60 -11.24 11.10
C CYS A 289 -0.35 -12.26 10.46
N ASP A 290 -1.57 -11.85 10.15
CA ASP A 290 -2.59 -12.69 9.53
C ASP A 290 -2.32 -13.01 8.04
N PHE A 291 -1.39 -12.30 7.39
CA PHE A 291 -0.87 -12.70 6.08
C PHE A 291 -0.06 -14.01 6.08
N ARG A 292 0.23 -14.58 7.24
CA ARG A 292 0.79 -15.92 7.42
C ARG A 292 -0.26 -17.02 7.42
N ILE A 293 -1.54 -16.67 7.53
CA ILE A 293 -2.65 -17.62 7.47
C ILE A 293 -2.93 -17.90 6.00
N GLN A 294 -3.00 -19.18 5.66
CA GLN A 294 -3.35 -19.63 4.31
C GLN A 294 -4.84 -19.37 4.06
N ASP A 295 -5.11 -18.23 3.44
CA ASP A 295 -6.45 -17.90 2.95
C ASP A 295 -6.34 -17.52 1.47
N PRO A 296 -6.84 -18.38 0.54
CA PRO A 296 -6.77 -18.11 -0.89
C PRO A 296 -7.69 -16.97 -1.32
N GLU A 297 -8.65 -16.56 -0.48
CA GLU A 297 -9.67 -15.57 -0.81
C GLU A 297 -9.42 -14.23 -0.09
N VAL A 298 -8.29 -13.60 -0.36
CA VAL A 298 -7.99 -12.28 0.19
C VAL A 298 -8.70 -11.18 -0.60
N LEU A 299 -8.68 -11.27 -1.93
CA LEU A 299 -9.52 -10.45 -2.82
C LEU A 299 -10.85 -11.18 -3.00
N ILE A 300 -11.91 -10.57 -2.51
CA ILE A 300 -13.25 -11.15 -2.48
C ILE A 300 -14.00 -10.85 -3.77
N TRP A 301 -13.88 -9.64 -4.27
CA TRP A 301 -14.57 -9.22 -5.48
C TRP A 301 -13.82 -8.11 -6.21
N THR A 302 -13.91 -8.12 -7.54
CA THR A 302 -13.44 -7.03 -8.40
C THR A 302 -14.21 -7.02 -9.71
N ASN A 303 -14.39 -5.84 -10.30
CA ASN A 303 -14.87 -5.67 -11.67
C ASN A 303 -13.74 -5.37 -12.66
N ASN A 304 -12.48 -5.38 -12.20
CA ASN A 304 -11.32 -5.21 -13.06
C ASN A 304 -10.88 -6.56 -13.65
N PRO A 305 -11.04 -6.79 -14.99
CA PRO A 305 -10.70 -8.05 -15.62
C PRO A 305 -9.22 -8.45 -15.49
N SER A 306 -8.33 -7.47 -15.35
CA SER A 306 -6.90 -7.73 -15.20
C SER A 306 -6.52 -8.31 -13.83
N HIS A 307 -7.39 -8.16 -12.83
CA HIS A 307 -7.17 -8.64 -11.47
C HIS A 307 -7.81 -10.01 -11.18
N VAL A 308 -8.59 -10.56 -12.11
CA VAL A 308 -9.20 -11.89 -11.99
C VAL A 308 -8.17 -13.02 -12.09
N LYS A 309 -6.93 -12.76 -12.46
CA LYS A 309 -5.87 -13.76 -12.44
C LYS A 309 -5.49 -14.08 -10.99
N LYS A 310 -5.92 -15.25 -10.52
CA LYS A 310 -5.65 -15.82 -9.18
C LYS A 310 -4.18 -15.76 -8.75
N GLU A 311 -3.25 -15.69 -9.69
CA GLU A 311 -1.81 -15.64 -9.46
C GLU A 311 -1.34 -14.31 -8.82
N ASN A 312 -2.00 -13.20 -9.12
CA ASN A 312 -1.64 -11.89 -8.54
C ASN A 312 -2.26 -11.65 -7.15
N MET A 313 -3.15 -12.56 -6.71
CA MET A 313 -3.91 -12.41 -5.47
C MET A 313 -3.31 -13.19 -4.30
N ARG A 314 -2.26 -13.96 -4.55
CA ARG A 314 -1.61 -14.85 -3.59
C ARG A 314 -0.41 -14.19 -2.90
N ALA A 315 -0.56 -12.99 -2.36
CA ALA A 315 0.47 -12.46 -1.46
C ALA A 315 0.70 -13.35 -0.22
N THR A 316 -0.22 -14.29 0.03
CA THR A 316 -0.22 -15.16 1.20
C THR A 316 0.08 -16.63 0.92
N THR A 317 -0.16 -17.13 -0.30
CA THR A 317 0.21 -18.50 -0.65
C THR A 317 1.61 -18.53 -1.23
N PHE A 318 2.57 -18.80 -0.38
CA PHE A 318 3.98 -18.91 -0.70
C PHE A 318 4.44 -20.35 -0.50
N ASN A 319 4.98 -20.93 -1.54
CA ASN A 319 5.65 -22.22 -1.42
C ASN A 319 7.14 -21.98 -1.18
N LEU A 320 7.64 -22.33 -0.01
CA LEU A 320 9.07 -22.22 0.34
C LEU A 320 9.98 -22.97 -0.64
N ASP A 321 9.46 -24.01 -1.31
CA ASP A 321 10.24 -24.81 -2.26
C ASP A 321 10.58 -24.04 -3.55
N ASP A 322 9.81 -23.01 -3.89
CA ASP A 322 10.08 -22.15 -5.05
C ASP A 322 11.29 -21.23 -4.85
N TYR A 323 11.84 -21.18 -3.63
CA TYR A 323 12.95 -20.27 -3.23
C TYR A 323 14.11 -20.99 -2.51
N LYS A 324 14.24 -22.29 -2.73
CA LYS A 324 15.40 -23.08 -2.26
C LYS A 324 16.59 -22.99 -3.19
#